data_85a7690520e64c1ba03219d839ee122a
#
_entry.id   85a7690520e64c1ba03219d839ee122a
#
_cell.length_a   1.000
_cell.length_b   1.000
_cell.length_c   1.000
_cell.angle_alpha   90.00
_cell.angle_beta   90.00
_cell.angle_gamma   90.00
#
_symmetry.space_group_name_H-M   'P 1'
#
loop_
_entity.id
_entity.type
_entity.pdbx_description
1 polymer ?
#
loop_
_entity_poly.entity_id
_entity_poly.type
_entity_poly.pdbx_seq_one_letter_code
_entity_poly.pdbx_strand_id
1 'polypeptide(L)'
;MTYKRHTKDTISMTLLYYRFTVNFLKGNDIAFHINPRFSEGGKQVLVRNHKLGERWGPEERELKGPFPFALGSPFEVSVTKRNESRK
;
A
#
# COMPACT_ATOMS: atom_id res chain seq x y z
N MET A 1 -5.75 2.06 -13.71
CA MET A 1 -5.52 1.81 -12.28
C MET A 1 -6.78 2.15 -11.51
N THR A 2 -7.24 1.21 -10.73
CA THR A 2 -8.44 1.41 -9.94
C THR A 2 -8.18 1.06 -8.51
N TYR A 3 -8.91 1.70 -7.63
CA TYR A 3 -8.93 1.27 -6.26
C TYR A 3 -10.31 1.55 -5.69
N LYS A 4 -10.65 0.85 -4.63
CA LYS A 4 -11.92 1.00 -3.98
C LYS A 4 -11.73 1.70 -2.64
N ARG A 5 -12.46 2.79 -2.46
CA ARG A 5 -12.36 3.58 -1.26
C ARG A 5 -13.39 3.12 -0.24
N HIS A 6 -12.98 3.07 1.00
CA HIS A 6 -13.85 2.66 2.09
C HIS A 6 -14.17 3.85 2.97
N THR A 7 -15.43 4.19 3.02
CA THR A 7 -15.98 5.18 3.91
C THR A 7 -15.21 6.50 3.89
N LYS A 8 -14.66 6.88 5.01
CA LYS A 8 -14.10 8.22 5.19
C LYS A 8 -12.60 8.26 5.06
N ASP A 9 -12.02 7.23 4.53
CA ASP A 9 -10.58 7.20 4.40
C ASP A 9 -10.11 8.21 3.38
N THR A 10 -8.99 8.82 3.67
CA THR A 10 -8.33 9.71 2.74
C THR A 10 -7.19 8.93 2.10
N ILE A 11 -7.11 9.02 0.79
CA ILE A 11 -6.14 8.26 0.03
C ILE A 11 -5.33 9.20 -0.82
N SER A 12 -4.02 9.02 -0.79
CA SER A 12 -3.16 9.71 -1.72
C SER A 12 -2.41 8.68 -2.55
N MET A 13 -2.12 9.05 -3.79
CA MET A 13 -1.46 8.15 -4.71
C MET A 13 -0.41 8.90 -5.49
N THR A 14 0.78 8.32 -5.58
CA THR A 14 1.89 8.89 -6.31
C THR A 14 2.47 7.86 -7.25
N LEU A 15 2.71 8.26 -8.49
CA LEU A 15 3.34 7.39 -9.47
C LEU A 15 4.67 8.00 -9.87
N LEU A 16 5.75 7.20 -9.77
CA LEU A 16 7.08 7.69 -10.11
C LEU A 16 7.92 6.52 -10.61
N TYR A 17 8.41 6.61 -11.85
CA TYR A 17 9.27 5.63 -12.48
C TYR A 17 8.69 4.22 -12.29
N TYR A 18 8.86 3.27 -12.35
CA TYR A 18 8.28 1.95 -12.25
C TYR A 18 7.88 1.59 -10.83
N ARG A 19 7.32 2.58 -10.12
CA ARG A 19 6.77 2.33 -8.80
C ARG A 19 5.63 3.29 -8.54
N PHE A 20 4.72 2.89 -7.68
CA PHE A 20 3.71 3.84 -7.23
C PHE A 20 3.43 3.59 -5.76
N THR A 21 2.77 4.56 -5.17
CA THR A 21 2.46 4.53 -3.75
C THR A 21 0.99 4.83 -3.57
N VAL A 22 0.34 4.05 -2.73
CA VAL A 22 -1.01 4.33 -2.28
C VAL A 22 -0.97 4.39 -0.77
N ASN A 23 -1.38 5.52 -0.23
CA ASN A 23 -1.41 5.72 1.21
C ASN A 23 -2.83 5.89 1.67
N PHE A 24 -3.21 5.16 2.71
CA PHE A 24 -4.49 5.31 3.36
C PHE A 24 -4.23 6.15 4.60
N LEU A 25 -4.71 7.39 4.58
CA LEU A 25 -4.36 8.37 5.57
C LEU A 25 -5.38 8.41 6.69
N LYS A 26 -4.90 8.66 7.89
CA LYS A 26 -5.76 8.86 9.05
C LYS A 26 -5.17 9.98 9.86
N GLY A 27 -5.75 11.19 9.71
CA GLY A 27 -5.15 12.38 10.30
C GLY A 27 -3.77 12.59 9.73
N ASN A 28 -2.79 12.72 10.60
CA ASN A 28 -1.41 12.88 10.19
C ASN A 28 -0.67 11.57 10.03
N ASP A 29 -1.37 10.46 10.26
CA ASP A 29 -0.76 9.15 10.17
C ASP A 29 -1.04 8.53 8.82
N ILE A 30 -0.23 7.54 8.47
CA ILE A 30 -0.49 6.69 7.32
C ILE A 30 -0.86 5.33 7.87
N ALA A 31 -2.15 5.03 7.83
CA ALA A 31 -2.61 3.77 8.40
C ALA A 31 -2.10 2.58 7.60
N PHE A 32 -1.97 2.76 6.28
CA PHE A 32 -1.47 1.70 5.44
C PHE A 32 -0.80 2.31 4.23
N HIS A 33 0.44 1.90 4.00
CA HIS A 33 1.28 2.37 2.90
C HIS A 33 1.58 1.16 2.04
N ILE A 34 1.20 1.21 0.76
CA ILE A 34 1.49 0.13 -0.16
C ILE A 34 2.24 0.71 -1.34
N ASN A 35 3.40 0.14 -1.61
CA ASN A 35 4.34 0.72 -2.56
C ASN A 35 4.88 -0.38 -3.48
N PRO A 36 4.15 -0.70 -4.55
CA PRO A 36 4.66 -1.68 -5.52
C PRO A 36 5.83 -1.09 -6.28
N ARG A 37 6.91 -1.83 -6.35
CA ARG A 37 8.09 -1.46 -7.11
C ARG A 37 8.32 -2.53 -8.16
N PHE A 38 8.24 -2.13 -9.41
CA PHE A 38 8.27 -3.10 -10.51
C PHE A 38 9.69 -3.49 -10.87
N SER A 39 10.67 -2.69 -10.49
CA SER A 39 12.05 -3.00 -10.81
C SER A 39 12.97 -2.39 -9.77
N GLU A 40 13.13 -3.06 -8.66
CA GLU A 40 14.08 -2.65 -7.65
C GLU A 40 15.23 -3.67 -7.67
N GLY A 41 16.38 -3.23 -8.18
CA GLY A 41 17.47 -4.16 -8.36
C GLY A 41 17.11 -5.31 -9.30
N GLY A 42 16.24 -5.05 -10.28
CA GLY A 42 15.81 -6.05 -11.22
C GLY A 42 14.71 -6.97 -10.72
N LYS A 43 14.12 -6.64 -9.57
CA LYS A 43 13.10 -7.51 -8.98
C LYS A 43 11.84 -6.71 -8.68
N GLN A 44 10.71 -7.41 -8.69
CA GLN A 44 9.44 -6.84 -8.31
C GLN A 44 9.25 -7.01 -6.81
N VAL A 45 8.98 -5.91 -6.13
CA VAL A 45 8.87 -5.90 -4.68
C VAL A 45 7.62 -5.13 -4.28
N LEU A 46 6.86 -5.69 -3.36
CA LEU A 46 5.70 -5.01 -2.82
C LEU A 46 6.01 -4.59 -1.40
N VAL A 47 6.31 -3.32 -1.23
CA VAL A 47 6.65 -2.77 0.08
C VAL A 47 5.37 -2.34 0.77
N ARG A 48 5.21 -2.74 2.03
CA ARG A 48 4.07 -2.35 2.84
C ARG A 48 4.57 -1.81 4.18
N ASN A 49 3.87 -0.80 4.68
CA ASN A 49 4.27 -0.23 5.95
C ASN A 49 3.13 0.64 6.51
N HIS A 50 3.40 1.28 7.61
CA HIS A 50 2.52 2.28 8.21
C HIS A 50 3.40 3.35 8.85
N LYS A 51 2.80 4.50 9.13
CA LYS A 51 3.54 5.61 9.73
C LYS A 51 2.66 6.22 10.80
N LEU A 52 3.07 6.09 12.04
CA LEU A 52 2.30 6.57 13.18
C LEU A 52 3.15 7.55 13.98
N GLY A 53 2.59 8.74 14.24
CA GLY A 53 3.31 9.75 14.99
C GLY A 53 4.62 10.10 14.34
N GLU A 54 4.62 10.23 13.01
CA GLU A 54 5.80 10.58 12.21
C GLU A 54 6.90 9.52 12.26
N ARG A 55 6.54 8.29 12.59
CA ARG A 55 7.52 7.20 12.63
C ARG A 55 7.03 6.05 11.77
N TRP A 56 7.89 5.62 10.86
CA TRP A 56 7.60 4.44 10.05
C TRP A 56 7.77 3.20 10.89
N GLY A 57 6.89 2.24 10.66
CA GLY A 57 7.04 0.93 11.28
C GLY A 57 8.05 0.08 10.52
N PRO A 58 8.16 -1.18 10.90
CA PRO A 58 9.05 -2.08 10.18
C PRO A 58 8.48 -2.37 8.79
N GLU A 59 9.33 -2.29 7.80
CA GLU A 59 8.93 -2.48 6.42
C GLU A 59 8.71 -3.95 6.15
N GLU A 60 7.63 -4.26 5.44
CA GLU A 60 7.31 -5.63 5.05
C GLU A 60 7.47 -5.77 3.56
N ARG A 61 8.15 -6.80 3.13
CA ARG A 61 8.44 -7.05 1.72
C ARG A 61 8.07 -8.45 1.26
N GLU A 62 7.93 -9.39 2.16
CA GLU A 62 7.63 -10.77 1.78
C GLU A 62 6.22 -10.89 1.25
N LEU A 63 6.06 -11.75 0.26
CA LEU A 63 4.77 -12.07 -0.31
C LEU A 63 4.58 -13.57 -0.24
N LYS A 64 3.34 -13.98 0.03
CA LYS A 64 2.99 -15.39 0.04
C LYS A 64 2.66 -15.92 -1.34
N GLY A 65 2.57 -15.05 -2.30
CA GLY A 65 2.24 -15.41 -3.66
C GLY A 65 2.96 -14.53 -4.63
N PRO A 66 2.58 -14.54 -5.90
CA PRO A 66 3.25 -13.73 -6.90
C PRO A 66 2.97 -12.26 -6.71
N PHE A 67 3.84 -11.43 -7.28
CA PHE A 67 3.64 -9.99 -7.31
C PHE A 67 2.36 -9.71 -8.09
N PRO A 68 1.38 -9.02 -7.49
CA PRO A 68 0.03 -8.99 -8.07
C PRO A 68 -0.21 -7.88 -9.09
N PHE A 69 0.80 -7.09 -9.39
CA PHE A 69 0.62 -5.95 -10.27
C PHE A 69 1.35 -6.17 -11.59
N ALA A 70 0.88 -5.50 -12.64
CA ALA A 70 1.54 -5.52 -13.93
C ALA A 70 1.50 -4.12 -14.50
N LEU A 71 2.59 -3.72 -15.13
CA LEU A 71 2.66 -2.41 -15.76
C LEU A 71 1.63 -2.31 -16.86
N GLY A 72 0.91 -1.19 -16.87
CA GLY A 72 -0.08 -0.96 -17.91
C GLY A 72 -1.39 -1.68 -17.68
N SER A 73 -1.53 -2.44 -16.61
CA SER A 73 -2.75 -3.17 -16.34
C SER A 73 -3.50 -2.54 -15.17
N PRO A 74 -4.80 -2.50 -15.23
CA PRO A 74 -5.57 -1.99 -14.10
C PRO A 74 -5.48 -2.93 -12.91
N PHE A 75 -5.66 -2.38 -11.73
CA PHE A 75 -5.70 -3.17 -10.52
C PHE A 75 -6.66 -2.51 -9.54
N GLU A 76 -7.04 -3.26 -8.56
CA GLU A 76 -7.94 -2.78 -7.54
C GLU A 76 -7.33 -3.04 -6.17
N VAL A 77 -7.32 -2.03 -5.32
CA VAL A 77 -6.87 -2.16 -3.95
C VAL A 77 -8.05 -1.95 -3.04
N SER A 78 -8.23 -2.87 -2.12
CA SER A 78 -9.32 -2.80 -1.18
C SER A 78 -8.77 -3.03 0.22
N VAL A 79 -9.09 -2.12 1.12
CA VAL A 79 -8.67 -2.23 2.51
C VAL A 79 -9.91 -2.36 3.36
N THR A 80 -9.93 -3.40 4.15
CA THR A 80 -11.06 -3.66 5.03
C THR A 80 -10.60 -3.55 6.47
N LYS A 81 -11.31 -2.74 7.21
CA LYS A 81 -11.01 -2.60 8.61
C LYS A 81 -11.54 -3.82 9.36
N ARG A 82 -10.64 -4.53 10.02
CA ARG A 82 -11.05 -5.68 10.78
C ARG A 82 -11.60 -5.25 12.12
N ASN A 83 -12.69 -5.86 12.50
CA ASN A 83 -13.24 -5.61 13.80
C ASN A 83 -12.44 -6.38 14.84
N GLU A 84 -11.67 -5.64 15.62
CA GLU A 84 -10.75 -6.25 16.59
C GLU A 84 -11.42 -6.37 17.94
N SER A 85 -12.26 -7.32 18.07
CA SER A 85 -12.91 -7.51 19.36
C SER A 85 -12.17 -8.49 20.25
N ARG A 86 -11.17 -9.12 19.75
CA ARG A 86 -10.42 -10.04 20.57
C ARG A 86 -9.44 -9.30 21.46
N LYS A 87 -9.03 -9.93 22.42
CA LYS A 87 -8.14 -9.31 23.40
C LYS A 87 -6.81 -9.99 23.49
#